data_b622c7f99be3a55efa00de55833b4788
#
_entry.id   b622c7f99be3a55efa00de55833b4788
#
_cell.length_a   1.000
_cell.length_b   1.000
_cell.length_c   1.000
_cell.angle_alpha   90.00
_cell.angle_beta   90.00
_cell.angle_gamma   90.00
#
_symmetry.space_group_name_H-M   'P 1'
#
loop_
_entity.id
_entity.type
_entity.pdbx_description
1 polymer ?
#
loop_
_entity_poly.entity_id
_entity_poly.type
_entity_poly.pdbx_seq_one_letter_code
_entity_poly.pdbx_strand_id
1 'polypeptide(L)'
;MIDRKIKMQDIFAALTALLKEHGDIDVVREAAAFAAWKKVAGESLSEHTSPVAFTENKLTIAVADRTWQRNLKGLSAEMIFRINSTMGSSFVKFIEFTIDKSVVQDVKTPDAERAGFELKVLYEITDRLKESADIIQDGEMRRKFLLAAGSCLAREKRMGDAR
;
A
#
# COMPACT_ATOMS: atom_id res chain seq x y z
N MET A 1 -7.24 13.91 29.14
CA MET A 1 -6.44 13.07 28.23
C MET A 1 -7.39 12.47 27.19
N ILE A 2 -7.43 13.03 26.02
CA ILE A 2 -8.25 12.48 24.93
C ILE A 2 -7.32 11.56 24.16
N ASP A 3 -7.43 10.27 24.44
CA ASP A 3 -6.81 9.22 23.64
C ASP A 3 -7.56 9.15 22.29
N ARG A 4 -7.28 10.12 21.43
CA ARG A 4 -7.72 10.09 20.05
C ARG A 4 -6.91 9.02 19.34
N LYS A 5 -7.41 7.81 19.37
CA LYS A 5 -6.96 6.76 18.49
C LYS A 5 -7.09 7.28 17.06
N ILE A 6 -6.00 7.83 16.51
CA ILE A 6 -5.94 8.39 15.16
C ILE A 6 -6.33 7.26 14.23
N LYS A 7 -7.47 7.36 13.59
CA LYS A 7 -7.94 6.36 12.63
C LYS A 7 -7.13 6.51 11.34
N MET A 8 -6.93 5.41 10.63
CA MET A 8 -6.28 5.41 9.32
C MET A 8 -6.92 6.42 8.35
N GLN A 9 -8.22 6.66 8.51
CA GLN A 9 -9.00 7.68 7.79
C GLN A 9 -8.49 9.09 8.02
N ASP A 10 -8.16 9.44 9.26
CA ASP A 10 -7.67 10.79 9.63
C ASP A 10 -6.27 11.03 9.04
N ILE A 11 -5.44 9.99 9.07
CA ILE A 11 -4.09 10.02 8.49
C ILE A 11 -4.18 10.18 6.96
N PHE A 12 -5.06 9.42 6.32
CA PHE A 12 -5.23 9.50 4.87
C PHE A 12 -5.77 10.86 4.43
N ALA A 13 -6.76 11.40 5.14
CA ALA A 13 -7.32 12.73 4.85
C ALA A 13 -6.26 13.83 5.01
N ALA A 14 -5.47 13.78 6.08
CA ALA A 14 -4.39 14.73 6.33
C ALA A 14 -3.29 14.65 5.25
N LEU A 15 -2.86 13.44 4.90
CA LEU A 15 -1.86 13.21 3.85
C LEU A 15 -2.37 13.66 2.47
N THR A 16 -3.61 13.36 2.14
CA THR A 16 -4.22 13.78 0.87
C THR A 16 -4.32 15.29 0.76
N ALA A 17 -4.65 15.98 1.86
CA ALA A 17 -4.71 17.44 1.90
C ALA A 17 -3.33 18.09 1.68
N LEU A 18 -2.29 17.57 2.34
CA LEU A 18 -0.92 18.08 2.21
C LEU A 18 -0.31 17.83 0.82
N LEU A 19 -0.63 16.71 0.21
CA LEU A 19 -0.03 16.28 -1.04
C LEU A 19 -0.75 16.83 -2.27
N LYS A 20 -1.99 17.31 -2.13
CA LYS A 20 -2.65 18.10 -3.16
C LYS A 20 -1.86 19.34 -3.57
N GLU A 21 -1.11 19.92 -2.65
CA GLU A 21 -0.26 21.07 -2.92
C GLU A 21 1.06 20.71 -3.62
N HIS A 22 1.47 19.45 -3.64
CA HIS A 22 2.83 19.04 -4.01
C HIS A 22 2.96 18.05 -5.18
N GLY A 23 1.87 17.61 -5.78
CA GLY A 23 1.90 16.80 -7.03
C GLY A 23 2.15 15.29 -6.87
N ASP A 24 2.49 14.80 -5.67
CA ASP A 24 2.78 13.38 -5.42
C ASP A 24 1.54 12.58 -4.97
N ILE A 25 0.35 13.01 -5.39
CA ILE A 25 -0.94 12.43 -4.93
C ILE A 25 -1.07 10.95 -5.31
N ASP A 26 -0.62 10.56 -6.49
CA ASP A 26 -0.81 9.20 -6.98
C ASP A 26 0.04 8.19 -6.20
N VAL A 27 1.27 8.54 -5.85
CA VAL A 27 2.15 7.72 -5.01
C VAL A 27 1.54 7.49 -3.63
N VAL A 28 0.97 8.52 -3.03
CA VAL A 28 0.34 8.42 -1.72
C VAL A 28 -0.95 7.61 -1.77
N ARG A 29 -1.75 7.81 -2.81
CA ARG A 29 -2.96 7.02 -3.03
C ARG A 29 -2.64 5.54 -3.19
N GLU A 30 -1.60 5.20 -3.95
CA GLU A 30 -1.13 3.84 -4.12
C GLU A 30 -0.63 3.24 -2.80
N ALA A 31 0.21 3.96 -2.06
CA ALA A 31 0.71 3.52 -0.76
C ALA A 31 -0.43 3.28 0.25
N ALA A 32 -1.42 4.17 0.26
CA ALA A 32 -2.60 4.04 1.10
C ALA A 32 -3.47 2.83 0.71
N ALA A 33 -3.65 2.57 -0.58
CA ALA A 33 -4.36 1.40 -1.08
C ALA A 33 -3.65 0.10 -0.67
N PHE A 34 -2.32 0.06 -0.77
CA PHE A 34 -1.51 -1.08 -0.37
C PHE A 34 -1.58 -1.34 1.14
N ALA A 35 -1.49 -0.30 1.95
CA ALA A 35 -1.62 -0.40 3.40
C ALA A 35 -3.02 -0.89 3.81
N ALA A 36 -4.06 -0.35 3.17
CA ALA A 36 -5.44 -0.77 3.40
C ALA A 36 -5.67 -2.23 3.02
N TRP A 37 -5.13 -2.67 1.87
CA TRP A 37 -5.17 -4.08 1.47
C TRP A 37 -4.53 -4.98 2.53
N LYS A 38 -3.30 -4.70 2.94
CA LYS A 38 -2.58 -5.49 3.95
C LYS A 38 -3.35 -5.59 5.26
N LYS A 39 -4.01 -4.52 5.67
CA LYS A 39 -4.85 -4.50 6.88
C LYS A 39 -6.10 -5.37 6.73
N VAL A 40 -6.77 -5.31 5.58
CA VAL A 40 -8.01 -6.06 5.31
C VAL A 40 -7.73 -7.54 5.05
N ALA A 41 -6.65 -7.84 4.33
CA ALA A 41 -6.22 -9.20 4.02
C ALA A 41 -5.79 -9.98 5.27
N GLY A 42 -5.16 -9.31 6.23
CA GLY A 42 -4.58 -9.98 7.40
C GLY A 42 -3.39 -10.87 7.03
N GLU A 43 -2.89 -11.63 7.99
CA GLU A 43 -1.71 -12.50 7.79
C GLU A 43 -1.97 -13.61 6.78
N SER A 44 -3.09 -14.30 6.91
CA SER A 44 -3.43 -15.47 6.08
C SER A 44 -3.51 -15.18 4.59
N LEU A 45 -4.19 -14.09 4.19
CA LEU A 45 -4.26 -13.72 2.77
C LEU A 45 -2.97 -13.04 2.29
N SER A 46 -2.26 -12.34 3.16
CA SER A 46 -1.01 -11.67 2.81
C SER A 46 0.10 -12.64 2.41
N GLU A 47 0.04 -13.89 2.85
CA GLU A 47 0.98 -14.95 2.40
C GLU A 47 0.78 -15.38 0.94
N HIS A 48 -0.42 -15.15 0.40
CA HIS A 48 -0.83 -15.61 -0.92
C HIS A 48 -1.19 -14.48 -1.89
N THR A 49 -1.12 -13.23 -1.41
CA THR A 49 -1.50 -12.06 -2.18
C THR A 49 -0.54 -10.90 -1.93
N SER A 50 -0.29 -10.10 -2.96
CA SER A 50 0.50 -8.87 -2.83
C SER A 50 -0.10 -7.77 -3.71
N PRO A 51 -0.33 -6.56 -3.17
CA PRO A 51 -0.76 -5.44 -4.00
C PRO A 51 0.40 -5.00 -4.90
N VAL A 52 0.14 -4.81 -6.19
CA VAL A 52 1.15 -4.50 -7.19
C VAL A 52 0.95 -3.17 -7.90
N ALA A 53 -0.26 -2.67 -7.98
CA ALA A 53 -0.55 -1.36 -8.58
C ALA A 53 -1.87 -0.78 -8.09
N PHE A 54 -1.97 0.55 -8.10
CA PHE A 54 -3.22 1.27 -7.90
C PHE A 54 -3.32 2.41 -8.90
N THR A 55 -4.24 2.30 -9.84
CA THR A 55 -4.44 3.28 -10.93
C THR A 55 -5.92 3.48 -11.18
N GLU A 56 -6.37 4.72 -11.33
CA GLU A 56 -7.78 5.06 -11.61
C GLU A 56 -8.81 4.40 -10.69
N ASN A 57 -8.51 4.33 -9.39
CA ASN A 57 -9.32 3.66 -8.36
C ASN A 57 -9.44 2.13 -8.53
N LYS A 58 -8.60 1.54 -9.38
CA LYS A 58 -8.45 0.09 -9.55
C LYS A 58 -7.22 -0.40 -8.80
N LEU A 59 -7.41 -1.31 -7.85
CA LEU A 59 -6.35 -1.97 -7.11
C LEU A 59 -6.02 -3.31 -7.77
N THR A 60 -4.78 -3.48 -8.20
CA THR A 60 -4.29 -4.74 -8.78
C THR A 60 -3.55 -5.54 -7.73
N ILE A 61 -3.98 -6.79 -7.54
CA ILE A 61 -3.43 -7.72 -6.55
C ILE A 61 -2.84 -8.93 -7.27
N ALA A 62 -1.56 -9.20 -7.03
CA ALA A 62 -0.93 -10.45 -7.44
C ALA A 62 -1.37 -11.57 -6.49
N VAL A 63 -1.66 -12.74 -7.04
CA VAL A 63 -2.05 -13.94 -6.30
C VAL A 63 -1.16 -15.12 -6.67
N ALA A 64 -1.00 -16.06 -5.74
CA ALA A 64 -0.10 -17.19 -5.89
C ALA A 64 -0.50 -18.14 -7.03
N ASP A 65 -1.80 -18.35 -7.24
CA ASP A 65 -2.31 -19.29 -8.22
C ASP A 65 -3.76 -18.99 -8.65
N ARG A 66 -4.25 -19.81 -9.61
CA ARG A 66 -5.61 -19.69 -10.16
C ARG A 66 -6.71 -19.98 -9.14
N THR A 67 -6.45 -20.81 -8.14
CA THR A 67 -7.44 -21.12 -7.10
C THR A 67 -7.67 -19.90 -6.24
N TRP A 68 -6.62 -19.24 -5.81
CA TRP A 68 -6.70 -17.96 -5.09
C TRP A 68 -7.38 -16.88 -5.92
N GLN A 69 -7.03 -16.76 -7.20
CA GLN A 69 -7.65 -15.79 -8.09
C GLN A 69 -9.18 -16.00 -8.17
N ARG A 70 -9.64 -17.24 -8.32
CA ARG A 70 -11.06 -17.55 -8.41
C ARG A 70 -11.79 -17.25 -7.11
N ASN A 71 -11.24 -17.67 -5.99
CA ASN A 71 -11.84 -17.47 -4.67
C ASN A 71 -11.96 -15.98 -4.33
N LEU A 72 -10.89 -15.20 -4.56
CA LEU A 72 -10.88 -13.78 -4.26
C LEU A 72 -11.73 -12.95 -5.21
N LYS A 73 -11.89 -13.36 -6.47
CA LYS A 73 -12.86 -12.73 -7.37
C LYS A 73 -14.29 -12.79 -6.83
N GLY A 74 -14.67 -13.89 -6.21
CA GLY A 74 -15.96 -14.02 -5.55
C GLY A 74 -16.15 -13.13 -4.33
N LEU A 75 -15.04 -12.74 -3.68
CA LEU A 75 -15.03 -11.89 -2.47
C LEU A 75 -14.70 -10.41 -2.79
N SER A 76 -14.50 -10.06 -4.03
CA SER A 76 -14.01 -8.72 -4.43
C SER A 76 -14.89 -7.58 -3.91
N ALA A 77 -16.21 -7.72 -3.96
CA ALA A 77 -17.15 -6.71 -3.47
C ALA A 77 -17.02 -6.49 -1.95
N GLU A 78 -16.87 -7.57 -1.19
CA GLU A 78 -16.65 -7.51 0.27
C GLU A 78 -15.30 -6.85 0.59
N MET A 79 -14.25 -7.20 -0.14
CA MET A 79 -12.92 -6.60 0.03
C MET A 79 -12.95 -5.10 -0.28
N ILE A 80 -13.59 -4.68 -1.37
CA ILE A 80 -13.79 -3.26 -1.71
C ILE A 80 -14.49 -2.54 -0.56
N PHE A 81 -15.57 -3.12 -0.04
CA PHE A 81 -16.31 -2.53 1.07
C PHE A 81 -15.43 -2.37 2.32
N ARG A 82 -14.67 -3.39 2.70
CA ARG A 82 -13.77 -3.36 3.86
C ARG A 82 -12.65 -2.34 3.70
N ILE A 83 -12.04 -2.27 2.51
CA ILE A 83 -11.00 -1.28 2.20
C ILE A 83 -11.57 0.13 2.32
N ASN A 84 -12.70 0.40 1.66
CA ASN A 84 -13.32 1.71 1.67
C ASN A 84 -13.80 2.11 3.07
N SER A 85 -14.31 1.18 3.86
CA SER A 85 -14.67 1.41 5.27
C SER A 85 -13.44 1.75 6.12
N THR A 86 -12.31 1.10 5.87
CA THR A 86 -11.04 1.39 6.55
C THR A 86 -10.51 2.77 6.19
N MET A 87 -10.67 3.17 4.93
CA MET A 87 -10.23 4.46 4.40
C MET A 87 -11.21 5.60 4.65
N GLY A 88 -12.45 5.30 5.02
CA GLY A 88 -13.52 6.28 5.23
C GLY A 88 -13.98 6.99 3.96
N SER A 89 -13.69 6.44 2.81
CA SER A 89 -14.07 7.00 1.50
C SER A 89 -14.20 5.92 0.44
N SER A 90 -14.96 6.19 -0.63
CA SER A 90 -15.08 5.33 -1.81
C SER A 90 -13.82 5.40 -2.68
N PHE A 91 -12.72 4.91 -2.12
CA PHE A 91 -11.38 5.05 -2.66
C PHE A 91 -11.07 4.00 -3.73
N VAL A 92 -11.38 2.73 -3.44
CA VAL A 92 -11.24 1.60 -4.37
C VAL A 92 -12.59 1.29 -4.99
N LYS A 93 -12.67 1.29 -6.32
CA LYS A 93 -13.88 0.92 -7.07
C LYS A 93 -13.80 -0.48 -7.66
N PHE A 94 -12.59 -0.92 -8.02
CA PHE A 94 -12.36 -2.22 -8.64
C PHE A 94 -11.13 -2.88 -8.02
N ILE A 95 -11.18 -4.22 -7.93
CA ILE A 95 -10.01 -5.04 -7.62
C ILE A 95 -9.80 -6.00 -8.78
N GLU A 96 -8.60 -6.02 -9.31
CA GLU A 96 -8.13 -6.95 -10.33
C GLU A 96 -7.13 -7.93 -9.70
N PHE A 97 -7.32 -9.22 -9.97
CA PHE A 97 -6.43 -10.26 -9.46
C PHE A 97 -5.62 -10.84 -10.62
N THR A 98 -4.30 -10.72 -10.55
CA THR A 98 -3.34 -11.26 -11.51
C THR A 98 -2.57 -12.42 -10.88
N ILE A 99 -2.24 -13.46 -11.67
CA ILE A 99 -1.44 -14.57 -11.18
C ILE A 99 0.02 -14.21 -11.35
N ASP A 100 0.73 -14.00 -10.26
CA ASP A 100 2.17 -13.77 -10.24
C ASP A 100 2.80 -14.38 -8.98
N LYS A 101 3.38 -15.57 -9.16
CA LYS A 101 4.01 -16.30 -8.05
C LYS A 101 5.28 -15.61 -7.54
N SER A 102 6.01 -14.92 -8.39
CA SER A 102 7.27 -14.28 -8.01
C SER A 102 7.04 -13.17 -7.00
N VAL A 103 6.06 -12.33 -7.24
CA VAL A 103 5.70 -11.20 -6.36
C VAL A 103 5.16 -11.67 -5.01
N VAL A 104 4.45 -12.81 -5.00
CA VAL A 104 3.91 -13.39 -3.76
C VAL A 104 5.01 -14.09 -2.95
N GLN A 105 5.99 -14.70 -3.61
CA GLN A 105 7.13 -15.37 -2.95
C GLN A 105 8.10 -14.36 -2.33
N ASP A 106 8.25 -13.17 -2.90
CA ASP A 106 9.06 -12.09 -2.31
C ASP A 106 8.57 -11.65 -0.92
N VAL A 107 7.32 -11.95 -0.57
CA VAL A 107 6.78 -11.76 0.78
C VAL A 107 7.37 -12.75 1.79
N LYS A 108 7.91 -13.88 1.32
CA LYS A 108 8.54 -14.93 2.17
C LYS A 108 10.06 -14.80 2.30
N THR A 109 10.66 -13.71 1.81
CA THR A 109 12.12 -13.51 1.94
C THR A 109 12.55 -13.42 3.40
N PRO A 110 13.72 -14.00 3.76
CA PRO A 110 14.27 -13.91 5.10
C PRO A 110 14.42 -12.47 5.59
N ASP A 111 14.30 -12.25 6.89
CA ASP A 111 14.35 -10.92 7.54
C ASP A 111 15.57 -10.07 7.11
N ALA A 112 16.70 -10.70 6.80
CA ALA A 112 17.91 -10.01 6.36
C ALA A 112 17.76 -9.37 4.96
N GLU A 113 17.09 -10.03 4.01
CA GLU A 113 16.82 -9.47 2.68
C GLU A 113 15.75 -8.38 2.73
N ARG A 114 14.75 -8.56 3.62
CA ARG A 114 13.76 -7.50 3.90
C ARG A 114 14.43 -6.26 4.48
N ALA A 115 15.33 -6.41 5.43
CA ALA A 115 16.07 -5.30 6.03
C ALA A 115 16.92 -4.57 4.98
N GLY A 116 17.59 -5.29 4.09
CA GLY A 116 18.35 -4.71 2.99
C GLY A 116 17.48 -3.98 1.96
N PHE A 117 16.32 -4.52 1.64
CA PHE A 117 15.34 -3.87 0.77
C PHE A 117 14.72 -2.64 1.46
N GLU A 118 14.34 -2.75 2.73
CA GLU A 118 13.84 -1.63 3.52
C GLU A 118 14.82 -0.48 3.58
N LEU A 119 16.12 -0.75 3.76
CA LEU A 119 17.16 0.27 3.75
C LEU A 119 17.28 0.97 2.39
N LYS A 120 17.23 0.23 1.28
CA LYS A 120 17.22 0.82 -0.07
C LYS A 120 16.00 1.69 -0.31
N VAL A 121 14.84 1.22 0.10
CA VAL A 121 13.58 1.95 -0.01
C VAL A 121 13.61 3.22 0.84
N LEU A 122 14.14 3.17 2.06
CA LEU A 122 14.29 4.34 2.92
C LEU A 122 15.26 5.39 2.33
N TYR A 123 16.26 4.96 1.58
CA TYR A 123 17.18 5.87 0.89
C TYR A 123 16.51 6.65 -0.26
N GLU A 124 15.54 6.04 -0.93
CA GLU A 124 14.78 6.68 -2.01
C GLU A 124 13.68 7.63 -1.50
N ILE A 125 13.41 7.62 -0.19
CA ILE A 125 12.40 8.50 0.41
C ILE A 125 12.92 9.94 0.40
N THR A 126 12.20 10.80 -0.31
CA THR A 126 12.50 12.24 -0.32
C THR A 126 12.23 12.86 1.05
N ASP A 127 12.98 13.90 1.41
CA ASP A 127 12.81 14.61 2.68
C ASP A 127 11.38 15.16 2.84
N ARG A 128 10.75 15.55 1.73
CA ARG A 128 9.34 15.95 1.65
C ARG A 128 8.38 14.86 2.15
N LEU A 129 8.64 13.61 1.78
CA LEU A 129 7.79 12.48 2.19
C LEU A 129 7.96 12.19 3.69
N LYS A 130 9.17 12.37 4.22
CA LYS A 130 9.45 12.24 5.66
C LYS A 130 8.71 13.31 6.45
N GLU A 131 8.77 14.55 6.04
CA GLU A 131 8.04 15.67 6.67
C GLU A 131 6.53 15.44 6.65
N SER A 132 6.00 14.95 5.54
CA SER A 132 4.58 14.59 5.45
C SER A 132 4.20 13.44 6.36
N ALA A 133 5.10 12.48 6.56
CA ALA A 133 4.87 11.33 7.45
C ALA A 133 4.97 11.69 8.95
N ASP A 134 5.59 12.81 9.30
CA ASP A 134 5.71 13.25 10.70
C ASP A 134 4.36 13.59 11.36
N ILE A 135 3.33 13.82 10.54
CA ILE A 135 1.94 13.98 11.01
C ILE A 135 1.41 12.67 11.61
N ILE A 136 1.94 11.54 11.18
CA ILE A 136 1.57 10.22 11.70
C ILE A 136 2.27 10.03 13.05
N GLN A 137 1.52 10.17 14.13
CA GLN A 137 2.06 10.06 15.49
C GLN A 137 2.45 8.62 15.87
N ASP A 138 1.75 7.62 15.30
CA ASP A 138 2.10 6.21 15.48
C ASP A 138 3.36 5.86 14.69
N GLY A 139 4.44 5.55 15.39
CA GLY A 139 5.74 5.24 14.79
C GLY A 139 5.74 4.01 13.90
N GLU A 140 4.95 2.98 14.23
CA GLU A 140 4.82 1.78 13.42
C GLU A 140 4.05 2.06 12.13
N MET A 141 2.96 2.80 12.22
CA MET A 141 2.17 3.22 11.07
C MET A 141 2.97 4.14 10.15
N ARG A 142 3.71 5.10 10.72
CA ARG A 142 4.63 5.99 9.99
C ARG A 142 5.66 5.17 9.20
N ARG A 143 6.30 4.20 9.84
CA ARG A 143 7.28 3.32 9.18
C ARG A 143 6.65 2.53 8.03
N LYS A 144 5.51 1.88 8.26
CA LYS A 144 4.77 1.13 7.22
C LYS A 144 4.38 2.02 6.04
N PHE A 145 3.93 3.24 6.32
CA PHE A 145 3.61 4.21 5.29
C PHE A 145 4.83 4.61 4.47
N LEU A 146 5.95 4.96 5.13
CA LEU A 146 7.18 5.34 4.45
C LEU A 146 7.74 4.20 3.58
N LEU A 147 7.70 2.96 4.06
CA LEU A 147 8.12 1.80 3.29
C LEU A 147 7.25 1.58 2.05
N ALA A 148 5.93 1.71 2.18
CA ALA A 148 5.02 1.60 1.04
C ALA A 148 5.27 2.71 0.00
N ALA A 149 5.37 3.95 0.44
CA ALA A 149 5.62 5.10 -0.43
C ALA A 149 7.00 5.02 -1.12
N GLY A 150 8.04 4.64 -0.38
CA GLY A 150 9.38 4.45 -0.95
C GLY A 150 9.44 3.31 -1.97
N SER A 151 8.71 2.21 -1.74
CA SER A 151 8.59 1.11 -2.70
C SER A 151 7.92 1.56 -4.00
N CYS A 152 6.90 2.40 -3.92
CA CYS A 152 6.23 2.98 -5.08
C CYS A 152 7.17 3.89 -5.89
N LEU A 153 7.93 4.76 -5.21
CA LEU A 153 8.92 5.64 -5.84
C LEU A 153 10.05 4.86 -6.50
N ALA A 154 10.57 3.82 -5.85
CA ALA A 154 11.61 2.96 -6.41
C ALA A 154 11.15 2.25 -7.68
N ARG A 155 9.88 1.84 -7.75
CA ARG A 155 9.29 1.23 -8.93
C ARG A 155 9.13 2.23 -10.08
N GLU A 156 8.66 3.43 -9.78
CA GLU A 156 8.47 4.50 -10.76
C GLU A 156 9.79 4.89 -11.43
N LYS A 157 10.87 5.01 -10.66
CA LYS A 157 12.23 5.23 -11.19
C LYS A 157 12.67 4.13 -12.15
N ARG A 158 12.46 2.85 -11.81
CA ARG A 158 12.84 1.74 -12.71
C ARG A 158 12.07 1.75 -14.02
N MET A 159 10.81 2.18 -14.00
CA MET A 159 10.00 2.27 -15.23
C MET A 159 10.35 3.52 -16.05
N GLY A 160 10.83 4.58 -15.42
CA GLY A 160 11.31 5.80 -16.09
C GLY A 160 12.66 5.62 -16.80
N ASP A 161 13.58 4.85 -16.22
CA ASP A 161 14.91 4.56 -16.79
C ASP A 161 14.87 3.53 -17.93
N ALA A 162 13.76 2.85 -18.15
CA ALA A 162 13.58 1.84 -19.20
C ALA A 162 13.00 2.40 -20.52
N ARG A 163 12.97 3.74 -20.69
CA ARG A 163 12.54 4.42 -21.92
C ARG A 163 13.67 5.06 -22.66
#